data_c651e997e8faba129339e4f880395551
#
_entry.id   c651e997e8faba129339e4f880395551
#
_cell.length_a   1.000
_cell.length_b   1.000
_cell.length_c   1.000
_cell.angle_alpha   90.00
_cell.angle_beta   90.00
_cell.angle_gamma   90.00
#
_symmetry.space_group_name_H-M   'P 1'
#
loop_
_entity.id
_entity.type
_entity.pdbx_description
1 polymer ?
#
loop_
_entity_poly.entity_id
_entity_poly.type
_entity_poly.pdbx_seq_one_letter_code
_entity_poly.pdbx_strand_id
1 'polypeptide(L)'
;MPKTLPPPPFEIPLTQGELALMGSIAVLWGQIDEGLNSVLRSMLATPPDVFDSLLGTQMIGSRVSHLRVAANHASRPKVRQLAIDLVERMTEVLPDRNAAMHGCWGWFPSDPSFRNLRSGIYN
;
A
#
# COMPACT_ATOMS: atom_id res chain seq x y z
N MET A 1 -1.93 -9.84 42.82
CA MET A 1 -2.91 -10.13 41.77
C MET A 1 -2.51 -9.45 40.50
N PRO A 2 -2.47 -10.14 39.37
CA PRO A 2 -2.21 -9.45 38.10
C PRO A 2 -3.33 -8.44 37.83
N LYS A 3 -2.97 -7.19 37.58
CA LYS A 3 -3.92 -6.17 37.15
C LYS A 3 -4.42 -6.59 35.77
N THR A 4 -5.69 -6.97 35.69
CA THR A 4 -6.38 -7.14 34.42
C THR A 4 -6.36 -5.80 33.70
N LEU A 5 -5.74 -5.76 32.50
CA LEU A 5 -5.79 -4.60 31.65
C LEU A 5 -7.26 -4.32 31.29
N PRO A 6 -7.67 -3.05 31.22
CA PRO A 6 -9.00 -2.70 30.74
C PRO A 6 -9.20 -3.24 29.33
N PRO A 7 -10.43 -3.62 28.94
CA PRO A 7 -10.70 -4.06 27.60
C PRO A 7 -10.33 -2.97 26.59
N PRO A 8 -9.93 -3.35 25.37
CA PRO A 8 -9.56 -2.39 24.35
C PRO A 8 -10.72 -1.43 24.04
N PRO A 9 -10.44 -0.17 23.67
CA PRO A 9 -11.45 0.85 23.48
C PRO A 9 -12.38 0.59 22.29
N PHE A 10 -12.04 -0.32 21.39
CA PHE A 10 -12.87 -0.74 20.26
C PHE A 10 -12.68 -2.23 19.97
N GLU A 11 -13.65 -2.83 19.34
CA GLU A 11 -13.61 -4.22 18.90
C GLU A 11 -13.19 -4.29 17.41
N ILE A 12 -12.44 -5.32 17.06
CA ILE A 12 -12.14 -5.64 15.66
C ILE A 12 -13.08 -6.79 15.25
N PRO A 13 -14.21 -6.51 14.59
CA PRO A 13 -15.22 -7.52 14.27
C PRO A 13 -14.88 -8.29 13.00
N LEU A 14 -13.62 -8.58 12.79
CA LEU A 14 -13.15 -9.34 11.64
C LEU A 14 -13.11 -10.81 11.98
N THR A 15 -13.65 -11.63 11.08
CA THR A 15 -13.50 -13.08 11.13
C THR A 15 -12.06 -13.47 10.83
N GLN A 16 -11.69 -14.69 11.17
CA GLN A 16 -10.37 -15.23 10.81
C GLN A 16 -10.16 -15.25 9.28
N GLY A 17 -11.22 -15.52 8.51
CA GLY A 17 -11.16 -15.48 7.05
C GLY A 17 -10.88 -14.08 6.51
N GLU A 18 -11.50 -13.07 7.08
CA GLU A 18 -11.26 -11.66 6.72
C GLU A 18 -9.86 -11.22 7.11
N LEU A 19 -9.37 -11.61 8.28
CA LEU A 19 -8.00 -11.34 8.71
C LEU A 19 -6.97 -12.04 7.80
N ALA A 20 -7.23 -13.28 7.39
CA ALA A 20 -6.38 -13.99 6.45
C ALA A 20 -6.35 -13.32 5.09
N LEU A 21 -7.50 -12.83 4.60
CA LEU A 21 -7.59 -12.07 3.35
C LEU A 21 -6.77 -10.77 3.43
N MET A 22 -6.89 -10.03 4.51
CA MET A 22 -6.09 -8.81 4.73
C MET A 22 -4.60 -9.11 4.78
N GLY A 23 -4.20 -10.20 5.44
CA GLY A 23 -2.82 -10.68 5.47
C GLY A 23 -2.30 -11.03 4.07
N SER A 24 -3.11 -11.69 3.26
CA SER A 24 -2.79 -12.01 1.86
C SER A 24 -2.61 -10.74 1.02
N ILE A 25 -3.48 -9.75 1.19
CA ILE A 25 -3.37 -8.45 0.52
C ILE A 25 -2.05 -7.78 0.90
N ALA A 26 -1.68 -7.79 2.18
CA ALA A 26 -0.43 -7.21 2.65
C ALA A 26 0.81 -7.87 2.00
N VAL A 27 0.82 -9.19 1.94
CA VAL A 27 1.91 -9.96 1.30
C VAL A 27 2.01 -9.65 -0.20
N LEU A 28 0.88 -9.66 -0.90
CA LEU A 28 0.84 -9.35 -2.34
C LEU A 28 1.32 -7.92 -2.62
N TRP A 29 0.93 -6.96 -1.80
CA TRP A 29 1.41 -5.58 -1.94
C TRP A 29 2.90 -5.45 -1.64
N GLY A 30 3.45 -6.22 -0.71
CA GLY A 30 4.89 -6.29 -0.49
C GLY A 30 5.64 -6.78 -1.74
N GLN A 31 5.09 -7.77 -2.44
CA GLN A 31 5.65 -8.26 -3.70
C GLN A 31 5.54 -7.24 -4.84
N ILE A 32 4.42 -6.54 -4.93
CA ILE A 32 4.22 -5.45 -5.90
C ILE A 32 5.22 -4.31 -5.65
N ASP A 33 5.41 -3.94 -4.40
CA ASP A 33 6.34 -2.88 -3.99
C ASP A 33 7.79 -3.22 -4.37
N GLU A 34 8.21 -4.45 -4.13
CA GLU A 34 9.54 -4.93 -4.54
C GLU A 34 9.68 -5.00 -6.07
N GLY A 35 8.64 -5.45 -6.76
CA GLY A 35 8.59 -5.43 -8.22
C GLY A 35 8.71 -4.01 -8.80
N LEU A 36 8.02 -3.06 -8.20
CA LEU A 36 8.10 -1.64 -8.57
C LEU A 36 9.52 -1.08 -8.37
N ASN A 37 10.17 -1.43 -7.25
CA ASN A 37 11.56 -1.07 -7.00
C ASN A 37 12.49 -1.62 -8.08
N SER A 38 12.31 -2.88 -8.46
CA SER A 38 13.13 -3.52 -9.51
C SER A 38 12.96 -2.82 -10.86
N VAL A 39 11.73 -2.47 -11.22
CA VAL A 39 11.44 -1.75 -12.46
C VAL A 39 12.06 -0.36 -12.44
N LEU A 40 11.87 0.41 -11.37
CA LEU A 40 12.45 1.74 -11.23
C LEU A 40 13.98 1.71 -11.28
N ARG A 41 14.60 0.78 -10.57
CA ARG A 41 16.05 0.62 -10.57
C ARG A 41 16.58 0.32 -11.96
N SER A 42 15.90 -0.54 -12.71
CA SER A 42 16.24 -0.87 -14.10
C SER A 42 16.07 0.31 -15.04
N MET A 43 14.96 1.06 -14.93
CA MET A 43 14.67 2.21 -15.80
C MET A 43 15.58 3.39 -15.53
N LEU A 44 15.95 3.63 -14.29
CA LEU A 44 16.86 4.72 -13.90
C LEU A 44 18.32 4.37 -14.14
N ALA A 45 18.64 3.09 -14.39
CA ALA A 45 20.00 2.57 -14.57
C ALA A 45 20.96 3.02 -13.45
N THR A 46 20.44 3.07 -12.22
CA THR A 46 21.13 3.60 -11.05
C THR A 46 21.73 2.45 -10.24
N PRO A 47 22.96 2.56 -9.71
CA PRO A 47 23.51 1.57 -8.79
C PRO A 47 22.56 1.33 -7.59
N PRO A 48 22.49 0.08 -7.07
CA PRO A 48 21.54 -0.28 -6.00
C PRO A 48 21.68 0.58 -4.74
N ASP A 49 22.90 0.87 -4.31
CA ASP A 49 23.19 1.68 -3.14
C ASP A 49 22.75 3.14 -3.31
N VAL A 50 22.93 3.70 -4.49
CA VAL A 50 22.43 5.05 -4.82
C VAL A 50 20.92 5.07 -4.86
N PHE A 51 20.30 4.08 -5.50
CA PHE A 51 18.86 3.94 -5.55
C PHE A 51 18.25 3.85 -4.14
N ASP A 52 18.80 2.98 -3.29
CA ASP A 52 18.31 2.78 -1.93
C ASP A 52 18.48 4.05 -1.08
N SER A 53 19.58 4.78 -1.27
CA SER A 53 19.81 6.05 -0.58
C SER A 53 18.81 7.14 -0.96
N LEU A 54 18.44 7.22 -2.23
CA LEU A 54 17.55 8.28 -2.75
C LEU A 54 16.06 7.90 -2.66
N LEU A 55 15.72 6.67 -2.92
CA LEU A 55 14.35 6.21 -3.14
C LEU A 55 13.91 5.07 -2.22
N GLY A 56 14.82 4.42 -1.52
CA GLY A 56 14.56 3.21 -0.74
C GLY A 56 13.55 3.39 0.41
N THR A 57 13.47 4.59 0.97
CA THR A 57 12.56 4.93 2.09
C THR A 57 11.27 5.63 1.65
N GLN A 58 11.09 5.86 0.36
CA GLN A 58 9.91 6.55 -0.14
C GLN A 58 8.67 5.67 -0.11
N MET A 59 7.52 6.31 0.11
CA MET A 59 6.22 5.64 0.07
C MET A 59 5.88 5.20 -1.35
N ILE A 60 5.04 4.18 -1.46
CA ILE A 60 4.64 3.60 -2.76
C ILE A 60 4.03 4.63 -3.72
N GLY A 61 3.25 5.59 -3.22
CA GLY A 61 2.68 6.66 -4.05
C GLY A 61 3.76 7.53 -4.71
N SER A 62 4.82 7.85 -3.99
CA SER A 62 5.97 8.58 -4.53
C SER A 62 6.72 7.76 -5.58
N ARG A 63 6.88 6.46 -5.36
CA ARG A 63 7.51 5.56 -6.35
C ARG A 63 6.70 5.45 -7.63
N VAL A 64 5.38 5.41 -7.54
CA VAL A 64 4.49 5.44 -8.72
C VAL A 64 4.67 6.74 -9.49
N SER A 65 4.80 7.87 -8.81
CA SER A 65 5.07 9.16 -9.44
C SER A 65 6.43 9.18 -10.15
N HIS A 66 7.46 8.60 -9.54
CA HIS A 66 8.77 8.45 -10.18
C HIS A 66 8.73 7.53 -11.40
N LEU A 67 7.96 6.45 -11.33
CA LEU A 67 7.76 5.56 -12.48
C LEU A 67 7.10 6.30 -13.65
N ARG A 68 6.14 7.17 -13.37
CA ARG A 68 5.49 8.01 -14.39
C ARG A 68 6.51 8.89 -15.12
N VAL A 69 7.39 9.56 -14.37
CA VAL A 69 8.44 10.39 -14.93
C VAL A 69 9.42 9.55 -15.73
N ALA A 70 9.88 8.44 -15.19
CA ALA A 70 10.80 7.53 -15.88
C ALA A 70 10.19 6.97 -17.18
N ALA A 71 8.89 6.63 -17.17
CA ALA A 71 8.17 6.15 -18.34
C ALA A 71 8.18 7.18 -19.48
N ASN A 72 8.00 8.46 -19.16
CA ASN A 72 8.00 9.52 -20.16
C ASN A 72 9.36 9.70 -20.87
N HIS A 73 10.44 9.27 -20.22
CA HIS A 73 11.81 9.30 -20.76
C HIS A 73 12.27 7.97 -21.34
N ALA A 74 11.46 6.93 -21.30
CA ALA A 74 11.81 5.64 -21.87
C ALA A 74 11.95 5.73 -23.39
N SER A 75 13.08 5.24 -23.91
CA SER A 75 13.39 5.29 -25.35
C SER A 75 12.60 4.25 -26.17
N ARG A 76 12.26 3.12 -25.54
CA ARG A 76 11.51 2.03 -26.19
C ARG A 76 10.02 2.26 -26.05
N PRO A 77 9.26 2.44 -27.16
CA PRO A 77 7.82 2.73 -27.10
C PRO A 77 7.01 1.67 -26.33
N LYS A 78 7.36 0.39 -26.47
CA LYS A 78 6.68 -0.70 -25.78
C LYS A 78 6.92 -0.64 -24.26
N VAL A 79 8.13 -0.35 -23.82
CA VAL A 79 8.46 -0.18 -22.41
C VAL A 79 7.73 1.03 -21.83
N ARG A 80 7.71 2.13 -22.56
CA ARG A 80 6.97 3.33 -22.18
C ARG A 80 5.49 3.02 -21.97
N GLN A 81 4.86 2.35 -22.92
CA GLN A 81 3.44 2.04 -22.83
C GLN A 81 3.13 1.12 -21.66
N LEU A 82 3.92 0.06 -21.46
CA LEU A 82 3.74 -0.85 -20.31
C LEU A 82 3.91 -0.13 -18.97
N ALA A 83 4.87 0.77 -18.85
CA ALA A 83 5.09 1.55 -17.65
C ALA A 83 3.94 2.53 -17.37
N ILE A 84 3.41 3.18 -18.41
CA ILE A 84 2.25 4.07 -18.30
C ILE A 84 1.02 3.26 -17.87
N ASP A 85 0.75 2.12 -18.48
CA ASP A 85 -0.38 1.25 -18.12
C ASP A 85 -0.26 0.77 -16.66
N LEU A 86 0.94 0.44 -16.21
CA LEU A 86 1.19 0.08 -14.82
C LEU A 86 0.91 1.25 -13.87
N VAL A 87 1.38 2.45 -14.18
CA VAL A 87 1.13 3.66 -13.40
C VAL A 87 -0.35 3.95 -13.27
N GLU A 88 -1.10 3.85 -14.37
CA GLU A 88 -2.55 4.06 -14.36
C GLU A 88 -3.26 3.06 -13.45
N ARG A 89 -2.97 1.78 -13.59
CA ARG A 89 -3.54 0.72 -12.74
C ARG A 89 -3.19 0.90 -11.27
N MET A 90 -1.94 1.22 -10.96
CA MET A 90 -1.53 1.46 -9.57
C MET A 90 -2.20 2.70 -8.99
N THR A 91 -2.33 3.77 -9.76
CA THR A 91 -3.02 4.99 -9.32
C THR A 91 -4.49 4.72 -9.01
N GLU A 92 -5.14 3.85 -9.77
CA GLU A 92 -6.53 3.45 -9.55
C GLU A 92 -6.72 2.67 -8.26
N VAL A 93 -5.81 1.74 -7.94
CA VAL A 93 -5.96 0.83 -6.78
C VAL A 93 -5.29 1.33 -5.50
N LEU A 94 -4.42 2.34 -5.57
CA LEU A 94 -3.70 2.87 -4.41
C LEU A 94 -4.62 3.36 -3.28
N PRO A 95 -5.74 4.06 -3.53
CA PRO A 95 -6.65 4.46 -2.46
C PRO A 95 -7.21 3.27 -1.68
N ASP A 96 -7.62 2.21 -2.36
CA ASP A 96 -8.14 1.00 -1.73
C ASP A 96 -7.04 0.26 -0.95
N ARG A 97 -5.85 0.17 -1.51
CA ARG A 97 -4.68 -0.37 -0.81
C ARG A 97 -4.39 0.42 0.47
N ASN A 98 -4.36 1.73 0.40
CA ASN A 98 -4.07 2.57 1.55
C ASN A 98 -5.17 2.43 2.62
N ALA A 99 -6.43 2.34 2.21
CA ALA A 99 -7.53 2.05 3.11
C ALA A 99 -7.37 0.69 3.79
N ALA A 100 -7.00 -0.36 3.05
CA ALA A 100 -6.80 -1.70 3.58
C ALA A 100 -5.60 -1.78 4.56
N MET A 101 -4.50 -1.10 4.26
CA MET A 101 -3.25 -1.21 5.01
C MET A 101 -3.16 -0.25 6.21
N HIS A 102 -3.79 0.93 6.10
CA HIS A 102 -3.70 2.00 7.10
C HIS A 102 -5.04 2.38 7.69
N GLY A 103 -6.14 1.85 7.16
CA GLY A 103 -7.47 2.06 7.68
C GLY A 103 -7.65 1.44 9.07
N CYS A 104 -8.52 2.05 9.85
CA CYS A 104 -8.94 1.50 11.13
C CYS A 104 -10.14 0.59 10.90
N TRP A 105 -9.98 -0.71 11.14
CA TRP A 105 -11.02 -1.71 10.95
C TRP A 105 -11.63 -2.10 12.28
N GLY A 106 -12.86 -1.64 12.53
CA GLY A 106 -13.54 -1.94 13.77
C GLY A 106 -14.67 -0.98 14.06
N TRP A 107 -15.27 -1.14 15.22
CA TRP A 107 -16.26 -0.20 15.74
C TRP A 107 -16.02 0.08 17.23
N PHE A 108 -16.53 1.19 17.71
CA PHE A 108 -16.60 1.45 19.13
C PHE A 108 -17.84 0.76 19.70
N PRO A 109 -17.72 -0.09 20.71
CA PRO A 109 -18.86 -0.82 21.29
C PRO A 109 -19.97 0.10 21.81
N SER A 110 -19.62 1.33 22.20
CA SER A 110 -20.54 2.37 22.69
C SER A 110 -21.35 3.07 21.62
N ASP A 111 -21.01 2.89 20.33
CA ASP A 111 -21.71 3.55 19.24
C ASP A 111 -22.23 2.53 18.21
N PRO A 112 -23.52 2.12 18.34
CA PRO A 112 -24.14 1.15 17.44
C PRO A 112 -24.29 1.62 16.00
N SER A 113 -24.10 2.91 15.70
CA SER A 113 -24.17 3.44 14.33
C SER A 113 -22.94 3.07 13.47
N PHE A 114 -21.84 2.69 14.10
CA PHE A 114 -20.59 2.26 13.46
C PHE A 114 -20.54 0.77 13.07
N ARG A 115 -21.68 0.15 12.84
CA ARG A 115 -21.75 -1.26 12.43
C ARG A 115 -21.26 -1.54 11.01
N ASN A 116 -21.01 -0.53 10.23
CA ASN A 116 -20.45 -0.68 8.89
C ASN A 116 -18.93 -0.53 8.96
N LEU A 117 -18.25 -1.63 8.67
CA LEU A 117 -16.82 -1.66 8.43
C LEU A 117 -16.47 -0.70 7.28
N ARG A 118 -16.22 0.53 7.63
CA ARG A 118 -15.54 1.46 6.73
C ARG A 118 -14.18 1.73 7.31
N SER A 119 -13.15 1.61 6.48
CA SER A 119 -11.85 2.15 6.82
C SER A 119 -12.02 3.64 7.11
N GLY A 120 -12.01 3.99 8.37
CA GLY A 120 -11.90 5.39 8.76
C GLY A 120 -10.46 5.80 8.57
N ILE A 121 -10.15 6.48 7.47
CA ILE A 121 -8.90 7.24 7.39
C ILE A 121 -9.17 8.49 8.21
N TYR A 122 -8.66 8.49 9.44
CA TYR A 122 -8.57 9.73 10.19
C TYR A 122 -7.36 10.50 9.66
N ASN A 123 -7.64 11.60 8.98
CA ASN A 123 -6.63 12.63 8.72
C ASN A 123 -6.37 13.43 10.00
#